data_672a43a7e0857b4de5c5144184e9fe1a
#
_entry.id   672a43a7e0857b4de5c5144184e9fe1a
#
_cell.length_a   1.000
_cell.length_b   1.000
_cell.length_c   1.000
_cell.angle_alpha   90.00
_cell.angle_beta   90.00
_cell.angle_gamma   90.00
#
_symmetry.space_group_name_H-M   'P 1'
#
loop_
_entity.id
_entity.type
_entity.pdbx_description
1 polymer ?
#
loop_
_entity_poly.entity_id
_entity_poly.type
_entity_poly.pdbx_seq_one_letter_code
_entity_poly.pdbx_strand_id
1 'polypeptide(L)' 'MNQLTERYEKAKQNSIDFMRTGQISNYFNALLEMNKYRKLLNAIIAN' A
#
# COMPACT_ATOMS: atom_id res chain seq x y z
N MET A 1 0.56 -16.93 5.95
CA MET A 1 0.68 -15.74 5.13
C MET A 1 1.02 -14.53 5.97
N ASN A 2 1.84 -13.64 5.44
CA ASN A 2 2.29 -12.46 6.15
C ASN A 2 1.21 -11.37 6.14
N GLN A 3 0.84 -10.89 7.33
CA GLN A 3 -0.17 -9.84 7.45
C GLN A 3 0.28 -8.55 6.76
N LEU A 4 1.58 -8.25 6.77
CA LEU A 4 2.11 -7.07 6.09
C LEU A 4 1.90 -7.16 4.58
N THR A 5 2.11 -8.35 4.01
CA THR A 5 1.88 -8.55 2.58
C THR A 5 0.41 -8.34 2.23
N GLU A 6 -0.49 -8.84 3.05
CA GLU A 6 -1.92 -8.65 2.82
C GLU A 6 -2.30 -7.18 2.89
N ARG A 7 -1.78 -6.46 3.87
CA ARG A 7 -2.06 -5.03 4.01
C ARG A 7 -1.48 -4.24 2.84
N TYR A 8 -0.29 -4.60 2.40
CA TYR A 8 0.32 -3.96 1.23
C TYR A 8 -0.52 -4.18 -0.02
N GLU A 9 -0.95 -5.41 -0.24
CA GLU A 9 -1.79 -5.75 -1.40
C GLU A 9 -3.11 -4.99 -1.36
N LYS A 10 -3.73 -4.89 -0.19
CA LYS A 10 -4.99 -4.18 -0.02
C LYS A 10 -4.80 -2.70 -0.29
N ALA A 11 -3.74 -2.10 0.24
CA ALA A 11 -3.45 -0.69 0.00
C ALA A 11 -3.20 -0.43 -1.48
N LYS A 12 -2.48 -1.33 -2.14
CA LYS A 12 -2.23 -1.25 -3.57
C LYS A 12 -3.53 -1.27 -4.36
N GLN A 13 -4.41 -2.22 -4.03
CA GLN A 13 -5.70 -2.32 -4.72
C GLN A 13 -6.55 -1.08 -4.49
N ASN A 14 -6.58 -0.57 -3.26
CA ASN A 14 -7.32 0.64 -2.95
C ASN A 14 -6.78 1.83 -3.76
N SER A 15 -5.47 1.95 -3.90
CA SER A 15 -4.87 3.04 -4.66
C SER A 15 -5.30 2.98 -6.12
N ILE A 16 -5.35 1.80 -6.69
CA ILE A 16 -5.80 1.62 -8.06
C ILE A 16 -7.27 2.04 -8.22
N ASP A 17 -8.11 1.61 -7.28
CA ASP A 17 -9.53 1.95 -7.31
C ASP A 17 -9.75 3.46 -7.17
N PHE A 18 -9.02 4.11 -6.26
CA PHE A 18 -9.12 5.55 -6.07
C PHE A 18 -8.68 6.31 -7.32
N MET A 19 -7.65 5.81 -7.98
CA MET A 19 -7.18 6.41 -9.23
C MET A 19 -8.22 6.31 -10.32
N ARG A 20 -8.88 5.15 -10.43
CA ARG A 20 -9.91 4.92 -11.43
C ARG A 20 -11.12 5.81 -11.24
N THR A 21 -11.48 6.10 -10.00
CA THR A 21 -12.64 6.93 -9.67
C THR A 21 -12.31 8.42 -9.54
N GLY A 22 -11.05 8.79 -9.73
CA GLY A 22 -10.63 10.18 -9.68
C GLY A 22 -10.50 10.74 -8.27
N GLN A 23 -10.45 9.88 -7.26
CA GLN A 23 -10.30 10.31 -5.86
C GLN A 23 -8.82 10.51 -5.54
N ILE A 24 -8.27 11.63 -5.97
CA ILE A 24 -6.82 11.88 -5.91
C ILE A 24 -6.31 11.95 -4.49
N SER A 25 -7.03 12.62 -3.59
CA SER A 25 -6.60 12.71 -2.19
C SER A 25 -6.51 11.33 -1.54
N ASN A 26 -7.52 10.50 -1.78
CA ASN A 26 -7.52 9.14 -1.25
C ASN A 26 -6.43 8.30 -1.89
N TYR A 27 -6.16 8.54 -3.16
CA TYR A 27 -5.08 7.86 -3.88
C TYR A 27 -3.73 8.15 -3.21
N PHE A 28 -3.45 9.41 -2.91
CA PHE A 28 -2.20 9.77 -2.23
C PHE A 28 -2.09 9.14 -0.86
N ASN A 29 -3.19 9.12 -0.10
CA ASN A 29 -3.20 8.47 1.22
C ASN A 29 -2.90 6.98 1.10
N ALA A 30 -3.48 6.33 0.12
CA ALA A 30 -3.24 4.90 -0.13
C ALA A 30 -1.78 4.65 -0.53
N LEU A 31 -1.20 5.54 -1.33
CA LEU A 31 0.21 5.44 -1.70
C LEU A 31 1.13 5.56 -0.49
N LEU A 32 0.82 6.47 0.42
CA LEU A 32 1.62 6.64 1.64
C LEU A 32 1.57 5.37 2.49
N GLU A 33 0.40 4.78 2.65
CA GLU A 33 0.26 3.53 3.38
C GLU A 33 1.02 2.40 2.69
N MET A 34 0.90 2.31 1.37
CA MET A 34 1.60 1.29 0.59
C MET A 34 3.11 1.41 0.78
N ASN A 35 3.64 2.63 0.71
CA ASN A 35 5.07 2.85 0.92
C ASN A 35 5.50 2.48 2.33
N LYS A 36 4.67 2.77 3.32
CA LYS A 36 4.95 2.41 4.70
C LYS A 36 5.10 0.91 4.86
N TYR A 37 4.14 0.15 4.34
CA TYR A 37 4.20 -1.31 4.44
C TYR A 37 5.34 -1.88 3.62
N ARG A 38 5.63 -1.27 2.47
CA ARG A 38 6.74 -1.69 1.64
C ARG A 38 8.07 -1.55 2.38
N LYS A 39 8.25 -0.44 3.09
CA LYS A 39 9.47 -0.24 3.89
C LYS A 39 9.59 -1.28 5.00
N LEU A 40 8.47 -1.59 5.65
CA LEU A 40 8.46 -2.60 6.71
C LEU A 40 8.81 -3.98 6.15
N LEU A 41 8.26 -4.32 4.99
CA LEU A 41 8.57 -5.59 4.35
C LEU A 41 10.03 -5.68 3.94
N ASN A 42 10.58 -4.60 3.39
CA ASN A 42 11.98 -4.56 3.00
C ASN A 42 12.90 -4.70 4.20
N ALA A 43 12.55 -4.09 5.33
CA ALA A 43 13.33 -4.20 6.55
C ALA A 43 13.38 -5.65 7.04
N ILE A 44 12.27 -6.35 6.94
CA ILE A 44 12.21 -7.76 7.34
C ILE A 44 13.06 -8.62 6.40
N ILE A 45 12.94 -8.38 5.10
CA ILE A 45 13.67 -9.17 4.10
C ILE A 45 15.16 -8.86 4.12
N ALA A 46 15.51 -7.58 4.34
CA ALA A 46 16.92 -7.16 4.31
C ALA A 46 17.72 -7.69 5.49
N ASN A 47 17.07 -8.10 6.55
CA ASN A 47 17.74 -8.68 7.70
C ASN A 47 17.81 -10.20 7.57
#